data_455c0d5df78e8fcfb81b736f524bf75b
#
_entry.id   455c0d5df78e8fcfb81b736f524bf75b
#
_cell.length_a   1.000
_cell.length_b   1.000
_cell.length_c   1.000
_cell.angle_alpha   90.00
_cell.angle_beta   90.00
_cell.angle_gamma   90.00
#
_symmetry.space_group_name_H-M   'P 1'
#
loop_
_entity.id
_entity.type
_entity.pdbx_description
1 polymer ?
#
loop_
_entity_poly.entity_id
_entity_poly.type
_entity_poly.pdbx_seq_one_letter_code
_entity_poly.pdbx_strand_id
1 'polypeptide(L)'
;MGYRVKAEVMDAEAIDRALTRIAHEILEANKGAGTIALAGIMTRGVDMATRLAERIERIEGTTVPVGSLDISFYRDDVAMRLSPEVHTTDIPYEVEGRTIVLVDDVLYTGRTIRAAMDAIMDFGRPSAIQLAVLVDRGHRELPIRADFVGKNVPTARRERVKVLLAEHDGRDAVIILEDDGQGV
;
A
#
# COMPACT_ATOMS: atom_id res chain seq x y z
N MET A 1 16.41 -7.06 20.45
CA MET A 1 14.94 -6.96 20.62
C MET A 1 14.30 -8.00 19.71
N GLY A 2 13.69 -9.03 20.32
CA GLY A 2 12.94 -10.04 19.61
C GLY A 2 11.48 -9.62 19.45
N TYR A 3 10.85 -10.05 18.36
CA TYR A 3 9.41 -9.91 18.16
C TYR A 3 8.80 -11.30 18.08
N ARG A 4 7.66 -11.49 18.73
CA ARG A 4 6.86 -12.70 18.60
C ARG A 4 5.53 -12.41 17.91
N VAL A 5 5.01 -13.39 17.21
CA VAL A 5 3.67 -13.30 16.62
C VAL A 5 2.65 -13.34 17.75
N LYS A 6 1.88 -12.25 17.86
CA LYS A 6 0.77 -12.15 18.81
C LYS A 6 -0.51 -12.72 18.23
N ALA A 7 -0.78 -12.42 16.97
CA ALA A 7 -1.99 -12.88 16.27
C ALA A 7 -1.81 -12.85 14.77
N GLU A 8 -2.48 -13.76 14.06
CA GLU A 8 -2.76 -13.66 12.63
C GLU A 8 -4.17 -13.08 12.47
N VAL A 9 -4.28 -11.97 11.78
CA VAL A 9 -5.55 -11.22 11.64
C VAL A 9 -6.18 -11.33 10.27
N MET A 10 -5.42 -11.78 9.27
CA MET A 10 -5.91 -12.17 7.96
C MET A 10 -5.10 -13.35 7.44
N ASP A 11 -5.77 -14.36 6.92
CA ASP A 11 -5.20 -15.44 6.14
C ASP A 11 -5.24 -15.13 4.63
N ALA A 12 -4.75 -16.03 3.80
CA ALA A 12 -4.71 -15.86 2.35
C ALA A 12 -6.10 -15.61 1.74
N GLU A 13 -7.11 -16.33 2.21
CA GLU A 13 -8.48 -16.18 1.72
C GLU A 13 -9.09 -14.83 2.10
N ALA A 14 -8.83 -14.36 3.32
CA ALA A 14 -9.27 -13.04 3.77
C ALA A 14 -8.60 -11.90 2.97
N ILE A 15 -7.31 -12.04 2.63
CA ILE A 15 -6.59 -11.10 1.76
C ILE A 15 -7.19 -11.09 0.36
N ASP A 16 -7.45 -12.27 -0.23
CA ASP A 16 -8.05 -12.36 -1.56
C ASP A 16 -9.43 -11.70 -1.63
N ARG A 17 -10.30 -11.96 -0.65
CA ARG A 17 -11.61 -11.31 -0.55
C ARG A 17 -11.50 -9.80 -0.38
N ALA A 18 -10.56 -9.33 0.45
CA ALA A 18 -10.35 -7.90 0.67
C ALA A 18 -9.89 -7.20 -0.61
N LEU A 19 -8.92 -7.76 -1.34
CA LEU A 19 -8.43 -7.19 -2.60
C LEU A 19 -9.50 -7.20 -3.69
N THR A 20 -10.33 -8.24 -3.75
CA THR A 20 -11.46 -8.31 -4.69
C THR A 20 -12.49 -7.23 -4.40
N ARG A 21 -12.83 -7.02 -3.13
CA ARG A 21 -13.73 -5.94 -2.71
C ARG A 21 -13.15 -4.56 -3.02
N ILE A 22 -11.87 -4.33 -2.73
CA ILE A 22 -11.19 -3.06 -3.04
C ILE A 22 -11.21 -2.79 -4.55
N ALA A 23 -10.99 -3.81 -5.40
CA ALA A 23 -11.07 -3.64 -6.84
C ALA A 23 -12.47 -3.16 -7.30
N HIS A 24 -13.54 -3.73 -6.75
CA HIS A 24 -14.90 -3.26 -7.02
C HIS A 24 -15.14 -1.83 -6.51
N GLU A 25 -14.67 -1.50 -5.31
CA GLU A 25 -14.80 -0.16 -4.74
C GLU A 25 -14.06 0.90 -5.57
N ILE A 26 -12.86 0.58 -6.07
CA ILE A 26 -12.09 1.46 -6.97
C ILE A 26 -12.88 1.73 -8.25
N LEU A 27 -13.41 0.68 -8.88
CA LEU A 27 -14.18 0.79 -10.11
C LEU A 27 -15.46 1.62 -9.91
N GLU A 28 -16.18 1.40 -8.82
CA GLU A 28 -17.40 2.15 -8.51
C GLU A 28 -17.10 3.63 -8.27
N ALA A 29 -16.08 3.94 -7.46
CA ALA A 29 -15.69 5.31 -7.14
C ALA A 29 -15.25 6.10 -8.39
N ASN A 30 -14.65 5.43 -9.36
CA ASN A 30 -14.11 6.05 -10.57
C ASN A 30 -15.01 5.86 -11.81
N LYS A 31 -16.17 5.24 -11.67
CA LYS A 31 -17.11 4.95 -12.77
C LYS A 31 -16.44 4.15 -13.90
N GLY A 32 -15.64 3.17 -13.53
CA GLY A 32 -14.89 2.32 -14.43
C GLY A 32 -13.38 2.52 -14.40
N ALA A 33 -12.67 1.78 -15.24
CA ALA A 33 -11.21 1.72 -15.26
C ALA A 33 -10.54 2.73 -16.22
N GLY A 34 -11.31 3.46 -17.02
CA GLY A 34 -10.78 4.20 -18.18
C GLY A 34 -9.79 5.32 -17.87
N THR A 35 -9.84 5.92 -16.69
CA THR A 35 -9.01 7.06 -16.31
C THR A 35 -8.07 6.79 -15.14
N ILE A 36 -8.09 5.57 -14.60
CA ILE A 36 -7.26 5.22 -13.45
C ILE A 36 -5.91 4.61 -13.85
N ALA A 37 -4.93 4.81 -13.01
CA ALA A 37 -3.67 4.06 -13.01
C ALA A 37 -3.30 3.74 -11.56
N LEU A 38 -2.62 2.62 -11.35
CA LEU A 38 -2.17 2.21 -10.03
C LEU A 38 -0.70 2.52 -9.85
N ALA A 39 -0.32 2.97 -8.67
CA ALA A 39 1.07 3.18 -8.29
C ALA A 39 1.34 2.46 -6.95
N GLY A 40 2.02 1.34 -7.02
CA GLY A 40 2.41 0.57 -5.85
C GLY A 40 3.63 1.16 -5.15
N ILE A 41 3.56 1.31 -3.84
CA ILE A 41 4.70 1.76 -3.03
C ILE A 41 5.60 0.54 -2.76
N MET A 42 6.88 0.69 -3.03
CA MET A 42 7.86 -0.37 -2.83
C MET A 42 7.92 -0.80 -1.36
N THR A 43 7.91 -2.09 -1.00
CA THR A 43 8.01 -3.26 -1.89
C THR A 43 6.65 -3.92 -2.12
N ARG A 44 5.91 -4.23 -1.06
CA ARG A 44 4.65 -5.01 -1.08
C ARG A 44 3.49 -4.28 -1.73
N GLY A 45 3.50 -2.96 -1.72
CA GLY A 45 2.51 -2.16 -2.43
C GLY A 45 2.50 -2.42 -3.94
N VAL A 46 3.64 -2.75 -4.53
CA VAL A 46 3.74 -3.08 -5.97
C VAL A 46 3.05 -4.41 -6.28
N ASP A 47 3.28 -5.44 -5.48
CA ASP A 47 2.62 -6.74 -5.66
C ASP A 47 1.11 -6.61 -5.48
N MET A 48 0.69 -5.84 -4.49
CA MET A 48 -0.73 -5.57 -4.26
C MET A 48 -1.36 -4.78 -5.40
N ALA A 49 -0.66 -3.79 -5.96
CA ALA A 49 -1.13 -3.03 -7.12
C ALA A 49 -1.29 -3.96 -8.33
N THR A 50 -0.36 -4.86 -8.57
CA THR A 50 -0.43 -5.88 -9.63
C THR A 50 -1.64 -6.79 -9.41
N ARG A 51 -1.82 -7.31 -8.20
CA ARG A 51 -2.97 -8.16 -7.85
C ARG A 51 -4.31 -7.43 -7.99
N LEU A 52 -4.37 -6.12 -7.70
CA LEU A 52 -5.56 -5.29 -7.92
C LEU A 52 -5.83 -5.08 -9.41
N ALA A 53 -4.81 -4.77 -10.21
CA ALA A 53 -4.94 -4.59 -11.65
C ALA A 53 -5.50 -5.85 -12.34
N GLU A 54 -5.02 -7.03 -11.97
CA GLU A 54 -5.52 -8.31 -12.47
C GLU A 54 -7.00 -8.55 -12.11
N ARG A 55 -7.43 -8.13 -10.92
CA ARG A 55 -8.83 -8.23 -10.51
C ARG A 55 -9.71 -7.26 -11.26
N ILE A 56 -9.26 -6.01 -11.45
CA ILE A 56 -9.96 -5.00 -12.23
C ILE A 56 -10.14 -5.48 -13.66
N GLU A 57 -9.10 -6.04 -14.29
CA GLU A 57 -9.19 -6.58 -15.64
C GLU A 57 -10.19 -7.74 -15.73
N ARG A 58 -10.20 -8.64 -14.76
CA ARG A 58 -11.19 -9.74 -14.71
C ARG A 58 -12.63 -9.26 -14.54
N ILE A 59 -12.83 -8.17 -13.79
CA ILE A 59 -14.17 -7.61 -13.50
C ILE A 59 -14.69 -6.81 -14.69
N GLU A 60 -13.87 -5.96 -15.29
CA GLU A 60 -14.30 -4.96 -16.28
C GLU A 60 -13.78 -5.22 -17.69
N GLY A 61 -12.83 -6.13 -17.85
CA GLY A 61 -12.22 -6.43 -19.16
C GLY A 61 -11.28 -5.34 -19.67
N THR A 62 -10.88 -4.40 -18.81
CA THR A 62 -9.98 -3.29 -19.16
C THR A 62 -8.70 -3.38 -18.35
N THR A 63 -7.57 -3.40 -19.04
CA THR A 63 -6.24 -3.37 -18.40
C THR A 63 -5.96 -1.99 -17.81
N VAL A 64 -5.56 -1.95 -16.55
CA VAL A 64 -5.14 -0.75 -15.83
C VAL A 64 -3.62 -0.72 -15.73
N PRO A 65 -2.94 0.38 -16.12
CA PRO A 65 -1.51 0.47 -15.99
C PRO A 65 -1.06 0.50 -14.52
N VAL A 66 0.06 -0.16 -14.24
CA VAL A 66 0.67 -0.25 -12.91
C VAL A 66 2.07 0.33 -12.96
N GLY A 67 2.37 1.22 -12.04
CA GLY A 67 3.70 1.74 -11.78
C GLY A 67 4.21 1.36 -10.39
N SER A 68 5.49 1.56 -10.17
CA SER A 68 6.16 1.36 -8.89
C SER A 68 6.84 2.64 -8.41
N LEU A 69 6.64 2.99 -7.15
CA LEU A 69 7.22 4.16 -6.49
C LEU A 69 8.23 3.73 -5.44
N ASP A 70 9.47 4.16 -5.61
CA ASP A 70 10.43 4.20 -4.52
C ASP A 70 10.36 5.58 -3.85
N ILE A 71 9.99 5.58 -2.58
CA ILE A 71 9.84 6.81 -1.79
C ILE A 71 11.05 7.10 -0.91
N SER A 72 12.13 6.36 -1.04
CA SER A 72 13.28 6.43 -0.13
C SER A 72 13.86 7.84 -0.01
N PHE A 73 13.90 8.61 -1.11
CA PHE A 73 14.39 9.98 -1.12
C PHE A 73 13.37 11.05 -0.65
N TYR A 74 12.09 10.71 -0.57
CA TYR A 74 11.01 11.63 -0.19
C TYR A 74 10.62 11.52 1.28
N ARG A 75 11.18 10.53 1.99
CA ARG A 75 10.92 10.32 3.41
C ARG A 75 11.65 11.37 4.25
N ASP A 76 10.98 11.86 5.27
CA ASP A 76 11.54 12.81 6.23
C ASP A 76 12.56 12.19 7.22
N ASP A 77 12.70 10.86 7.23
CA ASP A 77 13.68 10.10 8.04
C ASP A 77 14.91 9.62 7.26
N VAL A 78 15.10 10.06 6.01
CA VAL A 78 16.23 9.65 5.14
C VAL A 78 17.59 9.90 5.80
N ALA A 79 17.77 11.02 6.49
CA ALA A 79 19.02 11.37 7.16
C ALA A 79 19.42 10.44 8.31
N MET A 80 18.48 9.61 8.80
CA MET A 80 18.72 8.67 9.92
C MET A 80 19.07 7.25 9.44
N ARG A 81 19.02 6.97 8.14
CA ARG A 81 19.32 5.66 7.58
C ARG A 81 20.72 5.64 6.98
N LEU A 82 21.57 4.74 7.47
CA LEU A 82 22.98 4.60 7.03
C LEU A 82 23.14 4.10 5.59
N SER A 83 22.15 3.43 5.02
CA SER A 83 22.10 2.99 3.61
C SER A 83 20.67 2.60 3.26
N PRO A 84 19.85 3.46 2.66
CA PRO A 84 18.58 3.05 2.13
C PRO A 84 18.80 2.10 0.94
N GLU A 85 18.10 0.98 0.90
CA GLU A 85 17.98 0.22 -0.34
C GLU A 85 17.18 1.07 -1.31
N VAL A 86 17.84 1.52 -2.37
CA VAL A 86 17.23 2.35 -3.42
C VAL A 86 16.79 1.42 -4.54
N HIS A 87 15.50 1.43 -4.81
CA HIS A 87 14.90 0.78 -5.96
C HIS A 87 14.64 1.81 -7.07
N THR A 88 14.32 1.37 -8.25
CA THR A 88 13.98 2.27 -9.34
C THR A 88 12.48 2.55 -9.34
N THR A 89 12.11 3.84 -9.26
CA THR A 89 10.74 4.28 -9.57
C THR A 89 10.49 4.08 -11.07
N ASP A 90 9.40 3.42 -11.40
CA ASP A 90 8.96 3.18 -12.77
C ASP A 90 7.46 3.52 -12.90
N ILE A 91 7.18 4.60 -13.64
CA ILE A 91 5.83 5.05 -13.94
C ILE A 91 5.63 5.00 -15.47
N PRO A 92 5.19 3.84 -16.00
CA PRO A 92 5.13 3.59 -17.45
C PRO A 92 3.88 4.20 -18.11
N TYR A 93 3.31 5.25 -17.53
CA TYR A 93 2.12 5.94 -18.03
C TYR A 93 2.21 7.44 -17.76
N GLU A 94 1.43 8.22 -18.50
CA GLU A 94 1.28 9.64 -18.20
C GLU A 94 0.41 9.84 -16.96
N VAL A 95 0.90 10.65 -16.02
CA VAL A 95 0.21 10.98 -14.76
C VAL A 95 -0.81 12.10 -14.98
N GLU A 96 -0.52 13.00 -15.94
CA GLU A 96 -1.35 14.18 -16.21
C GLU A 96 -2.81 13.80 -16.45
N GLY A 97 -3.71 14.41 -15.70
CA GLY A 97 -5.15 14.24 -15.86
C GLY A 97 -5.74 12.89 -15.43
N ARG A 98 -4.91 11.93 -15.01
CA ARG A 98 -5.39 10.63 -14.51
C ARG A 98 -5.77 10.68 -13.03
N THR A 99 -6.62 9.78 -12.59
CA THR A 99 -6.75 9.41 -11.18
C THR A 99 -5.71 8.35 -10.86
N ILE A 100 -4.80 8.67 -9.96
CA ILE A 100 -3.77 7.75 -9.50
C ILE A 100 -4.20 7.12 -8.19
N VAL A 101 -4.31 5.80 -8.15
CA VAL A 101 -4.55 5.04 -6.93
C VAL A 101 -3.21 4.59 -6.38
N LEU A 102 -2.76 5.22 -5.30
CA LEU A 102 -1.60 4.76 -4.53
C LEU A 102 -1.97 3.48 -3.79
N VAL A 103 -1.10 2.50 -3.83
CA VAL A 103 -1.33 1.20 -3.18
C VAL A 103 -0.20 0.91 -2.21
N ASP A 104 -0.56 0.60 -0.96
CA ASP A 104 0.38 0.21 0.09
C ASP A 104 -0.18 -0.93 0.94
N ASP A 105 0.67 -1.62 1.68
CA ASP A 105 0.26 -2.74 2.52
C ASP A 105 -0.34 -2.27 3.86
N VAL A 106 0.31 -1.34 4.56
CA VAL A 106 -0.10 -0.88 5.89
C VAL A 106 -0.09 0.65 5.97
N LEU A 107 -1.21 1.23 6.32
CA LEU A 107 -1.31 2.64 6.68
C LEU A 107 -1.12 2.81 8.19
N TYR A 108 -0.14 3.59 8.58
CA TYR A 108 0.22 3.89 9.97
C TYR A 108 0.16 5.39 10.24
N THR A 109 1.30 6.08 10.23
CA THR A 109 1.39 7.52 10.55
C THR A 109 0.91 8.43 9.40
N GLY A 110 0.94 7.94 8.17
CA GLY A 110 0.67 8.69 6.95
C GLY A 110 1.94 9.27 6.28
N ARG A 111 3.12 9.17 6.91
CA ARG A 111 4.36 9.75 6.38
C ARG A 111 4.82 9.10 5.08
N THR A 112 4.68 7.78 4.95
CA THR A 112 4.94 7.05 3.71
C THR A 112 4.05 7.55 2.57
N ILE A 113 2.77 7.74 2.84
CA ILE A 113 1.80 8.20 1.84
C ILE A 113 2.06 9.65 1.43
N ARG A 114 2.41 10.52 2.37
CA ARG A 114 2.83 11.88 2.04
C ARG A 114 4.02 11.87 1.08
N ALA A 115 5.04 11.07 1.37
CA ALA A 115 6.21 10.92 0.49
C ALA A 115 5.82 10.38 -0.90
N ALA A 116 4.91 9.42 -0.97
CA ALA A 116 4.41 8.88 -2.23
C ALA A 116 3.62 9.93 -3.05
N MET A 117 2.82 10.77 -2.41
CA MET A 117 2.14 11.88 -3.09
C MET A 117 3.14 12.88 -3.68
N ASP A 118 4.18 13.25 -2.95
CA ASP A 118 5.24 14.13 -3.45
C ASP A 118 5.94 13.48 -4.66
N ALA A 119 6.28 12.19 -4.56
CA ALA A 119 6.96 11.47 -5.63
C ALA A 119 6.14 11.37 -6.92
N ILE A 120 4.85 11.04 -6.84
CA ILE A 120 4.00 10.90 -8.03
C ILE A 120 3.78 12.24 -8.72
N MET A 121 3.69 13.34 -7.98
CA MET A 121 3.51 14.68 -8.54
C MET A 121 4.72 15.19 -9.31
N ASP A 122 5.90 14.61 -9.14
CA ASP A 122 7.07 14.91 -9.97
C ASP A 122 6.92 14.39 -11.42
N PHE A 123 6.02 13.43 -11.66
CA PHE A 123 5.73 12.87 -12.99
C PHE A 123 4.60 13.59 -13.74
N GLY A 124 3.93 14.53 -13.12
CA GLY A 124 2.84 15.29 -13.73
C GLY A 124 1.76 15.66 -12.71
N ARG A 125 0.70 16.31 -13.19
CA ARG A 125 -0.43 16.71 -12.36
C ARG A 125 -1.59 15.72 -12.51
N PRO A 126 -1.80 14.78 -11.58
CA PRO A 126 -2.97 13.92 -11.61
C PRO A 126 -4.25 14.75 -11.38
N SER A 127 -5.38 14.28 -11.91
CA SER A 127 -6.69 14.87 -11.61
C SER A 127 -7.12 14.60 -10.17
N ALA A 128 -6.72 13.46 -9.63
CA ALA A 128 -6.92 13.07 -8.24
C ALA A 128 -5.89 12.02 -7.83
N ILE A 129 -5.61 11.94 -6.53
CA ILE A 129 -4.87 10.85 -5.91
C ILE A 129 -5.80 10.18 -4.92
N GLN A 130 -5.97 8.88 -5.04
CA GLN A 130 -6.70 8.02 -4.12
C GLN A 130 -5.73 7.06 -3.45
N LEU A 131 -6.11 6.51 -2.29
CA LEU A 131 -5.27 5.61 -1.53
C LEU A 131 -6.00 4.30 -1.22
N ALA A 132 -5.40 3.18 -1.62
CA ALA A 132 -5.82 1.84 -1.27
C ALA A 132 -4.77 1.17 -0.37
N VAL A 133 -5.19 0.64 0.77
CA VAL A 133 -4.33 -0.10 1.69
C VAL A 133 -4.98 -1.41 2.11
N LEU A 134 -4.17 -2.44 2.33
CA LEU A 134 -4.69 -3.70 2.86
C LEU A 134 -5.12 -3.54 4.32
N VAL A 135 -4.29 -2.87 5.11
CA VAL A 135 -4.52 -2.67 6.54
C VAL A 135 -4.38 -1.21 6.93
N ASP A 136 -5.36 -0.70 7.66
CA ASP A 136 -5.24 0.54 8.42
C ASP A 136 -5.12 0.20 9.90
N ARG A 137 -3.96 0.51 10.51
CA ARG A 137 -3.67 0.22 11.92
C ARG A 137 -3.91 1.39 12.87
N GLY A 138 -4.31 2.56 12.36
CA GLY A 138 -4.46 3.78 13.13
C GLY A 138 -3.14 4.49 13.45
N HIS A 139 -3.15 5.35 14.46
CA HIS A 139 -2.00 6.13 14.95
C HIS A 139 -1.44 7.14 13.95
N ARG A 140 -2.33 7.87 13.24
CA ARG A 140 -1.93 8.93 12.32
C ARG A 140 -1.14 10.04 13.03
N GLU A 141 -0.16 10.56 12.32
CA GLU A 141 0.56 11.79 12.64
C GLU A 141 0.27 12.90 11.61
N LEU A 142 -0.25 12.53 10.45
CA LEU A 142 -0.66 13.43 9.37
C LEU A 142 -2.15 13.21 9.05
N PRO A 143 -2.86 14.24 8.53
CA PRO A 143 -4.28 14.13 8.20
C PRO A 143 -4.50 13.37 6.88
N ILE A 144 -4.06 12.13 6.84
CA ILE A 144 -4.16 11.22 5.69
C ILE A 144 -5.13 10.10 6.03
N ARG A 145 -6.02 9.80 5.10
CA ARG A 145 -7.00 8.73 5.20
C ARG A 145 -7.01 7.94 3.90
N ALA A 146 -7.13 6.61 4.01
CA ALA A 146 -7.32 5.76 2.84
C ALA A 146 -8.77 5.85 2.33
N ASP A 147 -8.92 5.84 1.00
CA ASP A 147 -10.21 5.76 0.33
C ASP A 147 -10.74 4.32 0.34
N PHE A 148 -9.81 3.35 0.22
CA PHE A 148 -10.13 1.93 0.16
C PHE A 148 -9.27 1.18 1.18
N VAL A 149 -9.92 0.44 2.07
CA VAL A 149 -9.26 -0.28 3.17
C VAL A 149 -9.68 -1.74 3.18
N GLY A 150 -8.71 -2.65 3.18
CA GLY A 150 -9.00 -4.07 3.31
C GLY A 150 -9.53 -4.43 4.69
N LYS A 151 -8.81 -4.03 5.73
CA LYS A 151 -9.20 -4.24 7.13
C LYS A 151 -8.68 -3.14 8.04
N ASN A 152 -9.54 -2.65 8.92
CA ASN A 152 -9.12 -1.83 10.04
C ASN A 152 -8.66 -2.74 11.19
N VAL A 153 -7.42 -2.56 11.63
CA VAL A 153 -6.80 -3.38 12.68
C VAL A 153 -6.27 -2.45 13.78
N PRO A 154 -7.08 -2.11 14.78
CA PRO A 154 -6.63 -1.32 15.92
C PRO A 154 -5.46 -2.02 16.64
N THR A 155 -4.37 -1.29 16.84
CA THR A 155 -3.17 -1.82 17.48
C THR A 155 -2.67 -0.88 18.57
N ALA A 156 -1.86 -1.40 19.48
CA ALA A 156 -1.07 -0.55 20.37
C ALA A 156 0.15 0.02 19.59
N ARG A 157 0.66 1.18 20.01
CA ARG A 157 1.83 1.81 19.36
C ARG A 157 3.08 0.91 19.35
N ARG A 158 3.27 0.09 20.40
CA ARG A 158 4.37 -0.86 20.54
C ARG A 158 4.22 -2.11 19.66
N GLU A 159 3.04 -2.40 19.15
CA GLU A 159 2.80 -3.52 18.25
C GLU A 159 3.22 -3.15 16.85
N ARG A 160 3.54 -4.14 16.02
CA ARG A 160 3.81 -3.99 14.61
C ARG A 160 2.83 -4.83 13.80
N VAL A 161 2.34 -4.29 12.71
CA VAL A 161 1.60 -5.05 11.71
C VAL A 161 2.55 -5.41 10.59
N LYS A 162 2.58 -6.68 10.21
CA LYS A 162 3.37 -7.16 9.07
C LYS A 162 2.44 -7.87 8.11
N VAL A 163 2.47 -7.44 6.86
CA VAL A 163 1.85 -8.14 5.74
C VAL A 163 2.88 -9.08 5.15
N LEU A 164 2.51 -10.34 5.01
CA LEU A 164 3.27 -11.36 4.32
C LEU A 164 2.59 -11.61 2.98
N LEU A 165 3.36 -11.65 1.90
CA LEU A 165 2.88 -11.97 0.57
C LEU A 165 3.68 -13.13 0.00
N ALA A 166 3.00 -14.01 -0.74
CA ALA A 166 3.59 -15.22 -1.30
C ALA A 166 4.84 -14.93 -2.15
N GLU A 167 4.87 -13.79 -2.82
CA GLU A 167 5.97 -13.32 -3.67
C GLU A 167 7.30 -13.14 -2.90
N HIS A 168 7.22 -12.79 -1.62
CA HIS A 168 8.40 -12.50 -0.78
C HIS A 168 8.53 -13.42 0.43
N ASP A 169 7.39 -13.85 0.99
CA ASP A 169 7.35 -14.52 2.30
C ASP A 169 6.87 -15.97 2.20
N GLY A 170 6.57 -16.47 0.99
CA GLY A 170 6.11 -17.84 0.72
C GLY A 170 4.66 -18.13 1.13
N ARG A 171 3.97 -17.17 1.72
CA ARG A 171 2.53 -17.25 2.07
C ARG A 171 1.91 -15.87 2.18
N ASP A 172 0.60 -15.82 2.05
CA ASP A 172 -0.19 -14.63 2.33
C ASP A 172 -0.74 -14.66 3.75
N ALA A 173 -0.45 -13.63 4.53
CA ALA A 173 -1.03 -13.42 5.86
C ALA A 173 -0.86 -11.97 6.31
N VAL A 174 -1.66 -11.53 7.27
CA VAL A 174 -1.40 -10.32 8.06
C VAL A 174 -1.26 -10.73 9.51
N ILE A 175 -0.12 -10.39 10.11
CA ILE A 175 0.21 -10.72 11.48
C ILE A 175 0.46 -9.47 12.33
N ILE A 176 0.11 -9.56 13.60
CA ILE A 176 0.51 -8.58 14.62
C ILE A 176 1.70 -9.17 15.38
N LEU A 177 2.74 -8.36 15.47
CA LEU A 177 3.94 -8.66 16.24
C LEU A 177 3.96 -7.80 17.50
N GLU A 178 4.37 -8.39 18.62
CA GLU A 178 4.64 -7.66 19.86
C GLU A 178 6.09 -7.90 20.32
N ASP A 179 6.62 -6.95 21.06
CA ASP A 179 7.95 -7.07 21.68
C ASP A 179 7.93 -8.25 22.67
N ASP A 180 8.90 -9.15 22.57
CA ASP A 180 9.02 -10.34 23.44
C ASP A 180 9.47 -10.02 24.87
N GLY A 181 9.73 -8.74 25.16
CA GLY A 181 10.12 -8.29 26.50
C GLY A 181 11.51 -8.78 26.96
N GLN A 182 12.29 -9.40 26.08
CA GLN A 182 13.65 -9.86 26.39
C GLN A 182 14.68 -8.76 26.08
N GLY A 183 14.57 -7.64 26.77
CA GLY A 183 15.49 -6.52 26.64
C GLY A 183 15.62 -5.76 27.96
N VAL A 184 16.38 -6.32 28.87
CA VAL A 184 17.01 -5.59 30.00
C VAL A 184 18.52 -5.72 29.83
#